data_9ebe375e7a039a6c989c6743efc6cb38
#
_entry.id   9ebe375e7a039a6c989c6743efc6cb38
#
_cell.length_a   1.000
_cell.length_b   1.000
_cell.length_c   1.000
_cell.angle_alpha   90.00
_cell.angle_beta   90.00
_cell.angle_gamma   90.00
#
_symmetry.space_group_name_H-M   'P 1'
#
loop_
_entity.id
_entity.type
_entity.pdbx_description
1 polymer ?
#
loop_
_entity_poly.entity_id
_entity_poly.type
_entity_poly.pdbx_seq_one_letter_code
_entity_poly.pdbx_strand_id
1 'polypeptide(L)'
;MDLFNILFVAPFLDMADSPVFLAEVIISGILTGVMYSLVALGFVLIFKASGVFNFAQGAMVLFAALTLVGLMERGVPVWAALGLAVVVMVVLAVVVERFMLRHLVNQEGIILFMATIGLAFLLEGFGEMVWGSNVKPLDVGIPSESFEIGGVLLNEFDLYAAASGSALVAVLAVFFHYTRIGMALRAVADDHQAALSVGIPLKTIWIIVWSVAGFVGLVAGIMWGSKSGVQFSLSLIALKALPVLILGGFTSIPGAIVGGLIIGVGEKIAEIYWGPLIGGAIENWFAYMLALAFLLFRPQGLFGERIIERV
;
A
#
# COMPACT_ATOMS: atom_id res chain seq x y z
N MET A 1 -40.47 -8.35 6.70
CA MET A 1 -39.72 -7.97 5.49
C MET A 1 -38.97 -9.21 5.04
N ASP A 2 -39.08 -9.57 3.77
CA ASP A 2 -38.35 -10.72 3.24
C ASP A 2 -36.85 -10.44 3.24
N LEU A 3 -36.05 -11.44 3.56
CA LEU A 3 -34.58 -11.35 3.62
C LEU A 3 -33.99 -10.70 2.33
N PHE A 4 -34.63 -10.99 1.20
CA PHE A 4 -34.27 -10.40 -0.10
C PHE A 4 -34.44 -8.88 -0.08
N ASN A 5 -35.56 -8.35 0.43
CA ASN A 5 -35.78 -6.91 0.51
C ASN A 5 -34.78 -6.24 1.45
N ILE A 6 -34.44 -6.87 2.56
CA ILE A 6 -33.44 -6.33 3.51
C ILE A 6 -32.06 -6.25 2.88
N LEU A 7 -31.60 -7.28 2.17
CA LEU A 7 -30.24 -7.35 1.64
C LEU A 7 -30.06 -6.67 0.27
N PHE A 8 -31.10 -6.67 -0.57
CA PHE A 8 -30.96 -6.22 -1.96
C PHE A 8 -31.79 -5.02 -2.34
N VAL A 9 -32.71 -4.55 -1.48
CA VAL A 9 -33.53 -3.37 -1.78
C VAL A 9 -33.28 -2.24 -0.79
N ALA A 10 -33.31 -2.52 0.51
CA ALA A 10 -33.19 -1.51 1.54
C ALA A 10 -31.89 -0.66 1.41
N PRO A 11 -30.67 -1.24 1.23
CA PRO A 11 -29.46 -0.45 1.10
C PRO A 11 -29.49 0.54 -0.08
N PHE A 12 -30.10 0.15 -1.20
CA PHE A 12 -30.22 1.05 -2.36
C PHE A 12 -31.25 2.15 -2.16
N LEU A 13 -32.31 1.88 -1.40
CA LEU A 13 -33.28 2.90 -1.01
C LEU A 13 -32.64 3.90 -0.05
N ASP A 14 -31.90 3.43 0.96
CA ASP A 14 -31.18 4.28 1.91
C ASP A 14 -30.15 5.19 1.20
N MET A 15 -29.46 4.68 0.17
CA MET A 15 -28.57 5.46 -0.68
C MET A 15 -29.34 6.57 -1.44
N ALA A 16 -30.53 6.24 -1.96
CA ALA A 16 -31.35 7.18 -2.73
C ALA A 16 -31.99 8.24 -1.84
N ASP A 17 -32.38 7.90 -0.61
CA ASP A 17 -33.04 8.78 0.33
C ASP A 17 -32.07 9.81 0.94
N SER A 18 -30.77 9.48 0.97
CA SER A 18 -29.74 10.35 1.58
C SER A 18 -28.54 10.56 0.64
N PRO A 19 -28.69 11.31 -0.48
CA PRO A 19 -27.63 11.47 -1.48
C PRO A 19 -26.38 12.22 -0.94
N VAL A 20 -26.57 13.12 0.04
CA VAL A 20 -25.46 13.85 0.67
C VAL A 20 -24.61 12.88 1.50
N PHE A 21 -25.24 12.00 2.27
CA PHE A 21 -24.55 10.98 3.03
C PHE A 21 -23.84 9.96 2.11
N LEU A 22 -24.46 9.57 1.00
CA LEU A 22 -23.80 8.74 -0.01
C LEU A 22 -22.54 9.41 -0.58
N ALA A 23 -22.62 10.73 -0.85
CA ALA A 23 -21.46 11.49 -1.31
C ALA A 23 -20.34 11.50 -0.25
N GLU A 24 -20.66 11.65 1.03
CA GLU A 24 -19.71 11.56 2.15
C GLU A 24 -19.01 10.19 2.19
N VAL A 25 -19.78 9.10 2.08
CA VAL A 25 -19.27 7.72 2.05
C VAL A 25 -18.33 7.50 0.87
N ILE A 26 -18.70 7.98 -0.33
CA ILE A 26 -17.87 7.86 -1.54
C ILE A 26 -16.58 8.65 -1.38
N ILE A 27 -16.64 9.89 -0.88
CA ILE A 27 -15.44 10.71 -0.67
C ILE A 27 -14.53 10.05 0.36
N SER A 28 -15.05 9.61 1.50
CA SER A 28 -14.29 8.88 2.51
C SER A 28 -13.65 7.61 1.94
N GLY A 29 -14.39 6.90 1.08
CA GLY A 29 -13.88 5.72 0.35
C GLY A 29 -12.73 6.06 -0.61
N ILE A 30 -12.84 7.18 -1.35
CA ILE A 30 -11.76 7.67 -2.22
C ILE A 30 -10.52 8.00 -1.40
N LEU A 31 -10.66 8.74 -0.30
CA LEU A 31 -9.54 9.11 0.57
C LEU A 31 -8.83 7.88 1.16
N THR A 32 -9.60 6.91 1.65
CA THR A 32 -9.07 5.62 2.11
C THR A 32 -8.42 4.82 0.98
N GLY A 33 -9.02 4.84 -0.21
CA GLY A 33 -8.52 4.18 -1.41
C GLY A 33 -7.15 4.70 -1.86
N VAL A 34 -6.90 6.01 -1.73
CA VAL A 34 -5.57 6.60 -1.97
C VAL A 34 -4.54 6.04 -0.98
N MET A 35 -4.91 5.89 0.29
CA MET A 35 -4.01 5.32 1.30
C MET A 35 -3.67 3.84 1.00
N TYR A 36 -4.63 3.04 0.53
CA TYR A 36 -4.38 1.67 0.07
C TYR A 36 -3.51 1.64 -1.19
N SER A 37 -3.76 2.56 -2.14
CA SER A 37 -2.95 2.70 -3.35
C SER A 37 -1.48 2.96 -3.03
N LEU A 38 -1.21 3.72 -1.99
CA LEU A 38 0.14 4.03 -1.55
C LEU A 38 0.89 2.77 -1.10
N VAL A 39 0.27 1.93 -0.28
CA VAL A 39 0.87 0.64 0.14
C VAL A 39 1.02 -0.29 -1.06
N ALA A 40 0.00 -0.37 -1.92
CA ALA A 40 0.03 -1.17 -3.14
C ALA A 40 1.16 -0.75 -4.09
N LEU A 41 1.47 0.54 -4.18
CA LEU A 41 2.59 1.05 -4.96
C LEU A 41 3.93 0.47 -4.52
N GLY A 42 4.17 0.34 -3.21
CA GLY A 42 5.38 -0.30 -2.69
C GLY A 42 5.55 -1.73 -3.22
N PHE A 43 4.46 -2.50 -3.25
CA PHE A 43 4.45 -3.84 -3.85
C PHE A 43 4.72 -3.82 -5.35
N VAL A 44 4.00 -2.97 -6.10
CA VAL A 44 4.13 -2.86 -7.56
C VAL A 44 5.57 -2.54 -7.96
N LEU A 45 6.21 -1.61 -7.27
CA LEU A 45 7.58 -1.20 -7.57
C LEU A 45 8.57 -2.36 -7.40
N ILE A 46 8.49 -3.08 -6.29
CA ILE A 46 9.37 -4.22 -6.03
C ILE A 46 9.07 -5.37 -7.00
N PHE A 47 7.78 -5.71 -7.18
CA PHE A 47 7.38 -6.77 -8.10
C PHE A 47 7.83 -6.48 -9.53
N LYS A 48 7.66 -5.25 -10.00
CA LYS A 48 8.09 -4.83 -11.35
C LYS A 48 9.61 -4.93 -11.53
N ALA A 49 10.39 -4.65 -10.50
CA ALA A 49 11.85 -4.69 -10.57
C ALA A 49 12.47 -6.09 -10.44
N SER A 50 11.83 -6.98 -9.68
CA SER A 50 12.40 -8.27 -9.30
C SER A 50 11.59 -9.48 -9.77
N GLY A 51 10.36 -9.28 -10.25
CA GLY A 51 9.43 -10.36 -10.55
C GLY A 51 8.90 -11.10 -9.31
N VAL A 52 9.24 -10.62 -8.11
CA VAL A 52 8.94 -11.29 -6.85
C VAL A 52 8.00 -10.46 -6.00
N PHE A 53 6.99 -11.11 -5.46
CA PHE A 53 6.09 -10.51 -4.50
C PHE A 53 6.78 -10.31 -3.13
N ASN A 54 6.90 -9.05 -2.69
CA ASN A 54 7.54 -8.72 -1.42
C ASN A 54 6.57 -8.83 -0.24
N PHE A 55 6.52 -9.97 0.41
CA PHE A 55 5.66 -10.17 1.59
C PHE A 55 6.06 -9.29 2.79
N ALA A 56 7.30 -8.78 2.81
CA ALA A 56 7.78 -7.89 3.87
C ALA A 56 7.29 -6.44 3.74
N GLN A 57 6.50 -6.07 2.71
CA GLN A 57 6.08 -4.68 2.51
C GLN A 57 5.34 -4.11 3.74
N GLY A 58 4.44 -4.88 4.36
CA GLY A 58 3.74 -4.46 5.58
C GLY A 58 4.67 -4.30 6.77
N ALA A 59 5.61 -5.22 6.94
CA ALA A 59 6.65 -5.12 7.96
C ALA A 59 7.58 -3.91 7.71
N MET A 60 7.85 -3.55 6.45
CA MET A 60 8.60 -2.33 6.11
C MET A 60 7.82 -1.07 6.47
N VAL A 61 6.49 -1.04 6.26
CA VAL A 61 5.61 0.05 6.70
C VAL A 61 5.67 0.22 8.21
N LEU A 62 5.50 -0.88 8.95
CA LEU A 62 5.59 -0.89 10.41
C LEU A 62 6.98 -0.45 10.88
N PHE A 63 8.05 -1.03 10.34
CA PHE A 63 9.43 -0.72 10.73
C PHE A 63 9.79 0.74 10.50
N ALA A 64 9.34 1.33 9.39
CA ALA A 64 9.51 2.74 9.09
C ALA A 64 8.79 3.64 10.10
N ALA A 65 7.52 3.29 10.44
CA ALA A 65 6.73 4.02 11.43
C ALA A 65 7.31 3.90 12.84
N LEU A 66 7.75 2.69 13.26
CA LEU A 66 8.42 2.46 14.54
C LEU A 66 9.74 3.24 14.64
N THR A 67 10.51 3.28 13.56
CA THR A 67 11.74 4.08 13.51
C THR A 67 11.44 5.55 13.73
N LEU A 68 10.44 6.10 13.04
CA LEU A 68 10.05 7.49 13.18
C LEU A 68 9.59 7.82 14.60
N VAL A 69 8.58 7.08 15.11
CA VAL A 69 8.02 7.35 16.43
C VAL A 69 9.06 7.12 17.53
N GLY A 70 9.90 6.08 17.40
CA GLY A 70 10.95 5.80 18.38
C GLY A 70 12.06 6.85 18.42
N LEU A 71 12.33 7.54 17.31
CA LEU A 71 13.23 8.72 17.29
C LEU A 71 12.55 9.93 17.96
N MET A 72 11.27 10.15 17.69
CA MET A 72 10.50 11.25 18.31
C MET A 72 10.38 11.06 19.83
N GLU A 73 10.14 9.86 20.33
CA GLU A 73 10.14 9.54 21.76
C GLU A 73 11.48 9.82 22.45
N ARG A 74 12.57 9.76 21.71
CA ARG A 74 13.92 10.14 22.20
C ARG A 74 14.21 11.64 22.11
N GLY A 75 13.21 12.46 21.78
CA GLY A 75 13.33 13.90 21.69
C GLY A 75 13.92 14.42 20.37
N VAL A 76 14.03 13.58 19.34
CA VAL A 76 14.45 14.05 18.01
C VAL A 76 13.31 14.85 17.38
N PRO A 77 13.55 16.08 16.89
CA PRO A 77 12.52 16.87 16.21
C PRO A 77 11.95 16.12 14.99
N VAL A 78 10.64 16.28 14.72
CA VAL A 78 9.91 15.55 13.67
C VAL A 78 10.63 15.55 12.32
N TRP A 79 11.11 16.73 11.87
CA TRP A 79 11.81 16.85 10.59
C TRP A 79 13.13 16.09 10.53
N ALA A 80 13.88 16.08 11.62
CA ALA A 80 15.12 15.31 11.73
C ALA A 80 14.80 13.81 11.80
N ALA A 81 13.77 13.42 12.56
CA ALA A 81 13.32 12.05 12.68
C ALA A 81 12.84 11.49 11.31
N LEU A 82 12.12 12.29 10.52
CA LEU A 82 11.74 11.94 9.14
C LEU A 82 12.97 11.71 8.26
N GLY A 83 13.93 12.63 8.27
CA GLY A 83 15.17 12.47 7.50
C GLY A 83 15.95 11.22 7.90
N LEU A 84 16.07 10.96 9.21
CA LEU A 84 16.74 9.76 9.72
C LEU A 84 15.98 8.47 9.38
N ALA A 85 14.64 8.48 9.45
CA ALA A 85 13.82 7.33 9.05
C ALA A 85 14.03 7.00 7.57
N VAL A 86 14.08 8.01 6.68
CA VAL A 86 14.41 7.79 5.26
C VAL A 86 15.81 7.16 5.11
N VAL A 87 16.81 7.66 5.82
CA VAL A 87 18.17 7.08 5.79
C VAL A 87 18.15 5.62 6.26
N VAL A 88 17.42 5.32 7.32
CA VAL A 88 17.28 3.92 7.82
C VAL A 88 16.64 3.04 6.76
N MET A 89 15.61 3.50 6.04
CA MET A 89 14.97 2.72 4.97
C MET A 89 15.90 2.53 3.76
N VAL A 90 16.73 3.51 3.42
CA VAL A 90 17.77 3.35 2.39
C VAL A 90 18.84 2.34 2.83
N VAL A 91 19.29 2.40 4.09
CA VAL A 91 20.22 1.42 4.66
C VAL A 91 19.60 0.02 4.62
N LEU A 92 18.34 -0.11 5.01
CA LEU A 92 17.60 -1.38 4.92
C LEU A 92 17.59 -1.92 3.48
N ALA A 93 17.31 -1.08 2.49
CA ALA A 93 17.34 -1.47 1.07
C ALA A 93 18.73 -2.01 0.64
N VAL A 94 19.81 -1.35 1.08
CA VAL A 94 21.19 -1.80 0.81
C VAL A 94 21.47 -3.13 1.51
N VAL A 95 21.03 -3.30 2.76
CA VAL A 95 21.19 -4.55 3.52
C VAL A 95 20.44 -5.68 2.84
N VAL A 96 19.18 -5.46 2.47
CA VAL A 96 18.34 -6.47 1.77
C VAL A 96 18.98 -6.85 0.43
N GLU A 97 19.45 -5.89 -0.36
CA GLU A 97 20.14 -6.21 -1.62
C GLU A 97 21.40 -7.05 -1.35
N ARG A 98 22.23 -6.62 -0.40
CA ARG A 98 23.54 -7.22 -0.18
C ARG A 98 23.47 -8.63 0.43
N PHE A 99 22.56 -8.85 1.36
CA PHE A 99 22.49 -10.11 2.13
C PHE A 99 21.39 -11.06 1.64
N MET A 100 20.39 -10.57 0.93
CA MET A 100 19.26 -11.39 0.46
C MET A 100 19.20 -11.44 -1.07
N LEU A 101 18.90 -10.34 -1.76
CA LEU A 101 18.60 -10.36 -3.19
C LEU A 101 19.78 -10.83 -4.04
N ARG A 102 20.98 -10.36 -3.74
CA ARG A 102 22.20 -10.74 -4.47
C ARG A 102 22.44 -12.25 -4.51
N HIS A 103 22.13 -12.94 -3.41
CA HIS A 103 22.35 -14.39 -3.29
C HIS A 103 21.19 -15.20 -3.87
N LEU A 104 20.08 -14.56 -4.13
CA LEU A 104 18.87 -15.18 -4.65
C LEU A 104 18.61 -14.88 -6.13
N VAL A 105 19.58 -14.26 -6.81
CA VAL A 105 19.53 -14.05 -8.28
C VAL A 105 19.43 -15.40 -8.98
N ASN A 106 18.51 -15.51 -9.94
CA ASN A 106 18.23 -16.74 -10.71
C ASN A 106 17.71 -17.93 -9.87
N GLN A 107 17.24 -17.70 -8.63
CA GLN A 107 16.52 -18.72 -7.88
C GLN A 107 15.04 -18.73 -8.26
N GLU A 108 14.36 -19.84 -7.96
CA GLU A 108 12.93 -19.96 -8.16
C GLU A 108 12.15 -18.91 -7.37
N GLY A 109 11.05 -18.40 -7.93
CA GLY A 109 10.20 -17.38 -7.28
C GLY A 109 9.73 -17.75 -5.89
N ILE A 110 9.52 -19.05 -5.61
CA ILE A 110 9.13 -19.53 -4.29
C ILE A 110 10.23 -19.31 -3.23
N ILE A 111 11.49 -19.40 -3.59
CA ILE A 111 12.62 -19.17 -2.68
C ILE A 111 12.68 -17.68 -2.30
N LEU A 112 12.52 -16.81 -3.30
CA LEU A 112 12.47 -15.36 -3.07
C LEU A 112 11.25 -14.97 -2.23
N PHE A 113 10.10 -15.57 -2.50
CA PHE A 113 8.89 -15.38 -1.70
C PHE A 113 9.13 -15.77 -0.23
N MET A 114 9.71 -16.96 0.04
CA MET A 114 10.04 -17.38 1.41
C MET A 114 11.06 -16.46 2.08
N ALA A 115 12.04 -15.94 1.33
CA ALA A 115 13.02 -14.99 1.83
C ALA A 115 12.34 -13.66 2.26
N THR A 116 11.33 -13.17 1.52
CA THR A 116 10.59 -11.96 1.92
C THR A 116 9.71 -12.19 3.14
N ILE A 117 9.16 -13.40 3.34
CA ILE A 117 8.47 -13.77 4.58
C ILE A 117 9.47 -13.76 5.75
N GLY A 118 10.65 -14.38 5.58
CA GLY A 118 11.71 -14.33 6.58
C GLY A 118 12.12 -12.91 6.95
N LEU A 119 12.25 -12.03 5.94
CA LEU A 119 12.51 -10.60 6.14
C LEU A 119 11.40 -9.92 6.94
N ALA A 120 10.11 -10.25 6.69
CA ALA A 120 9.00 -9.69 7.44
C ALA A 120 9.11 -10.00 8.93
N PHE A 121 9.29 -11.28 9.29
CA PHE A 121 9.47 -11.69 10.68
C PHE A 121 10.74 -11.10 11.33
N LEU A 122 11.82 -10.95 10.54
CA LEU A 122 13.04 -10.31 11.04
C LEU A 122 12.78 -8.84 11.38
N LEU A 123 12.10 -8.09 10.52
CA LEU A 123 11.79 -6.68 10.76
C LEU A 123 10.82 -6.49 11.93
N GLU A 124 9.81 -7.34 12.06
CA GLU A 124 8.88 -7.34 13.18
C GLU A 124 9.59 -7.67 14.49
N GLY A 125 10.33 -8.77 14.55
CA GLY A 125 11.06 -9.17 15.75
C GLY A 125 12.16 -8.17 16.15
N PHE A 126 12.89 -7.62 15.18
CA PHE A 126 13.87 -6.55 15.45
C PHE A 126 13.18 -5.26 15.92
N GLY A 127 12.04 -4.91 15.33
CA GLY A 127 11.21 -3.79 15.75
C GLY A 127 10.75 -3.94 17.20
N GLU A 128 10.24 -5.11 17.57
CA GLU A 128 9.83 -5.41 18.96
C GLU A 128 11.00 -5.32 19.93
N MET A 129 12.15 -5.85 19.58
CA MET A 129 13.35 -5.81 20.41
C MET A 129 13.84 -4.38 20.69
N VAL A 130 13.76 -3.48 19.69
CA VAL A 130 14.33 -2.11 19.81
C VAL A 130 13.33 -1.12 20.43
N TRP A 131 12.04 -1.23 20.06
CA TRP A 131 11.01 -0.25 20.44
C TRP A 131 9.92 -0.79 21.36
N GLY A 132 9.92 -2.09 21.66
CA GLY A 132 8.90 -2.77 22.47
C GLY A 132 7.62 -3.02 21.69
N SER A 133 6.66 -3.71 22.35
CA SER A 133 5.40 -4.16 21.74
C SER A 133 4.19 -3.25 22.02
N ASN A 134 4.39 -2.16 22.78
CA ASN A 134 3.30 -1.25 23.13
C ASN A 134 2.86 -0.42 21.94
N VAL A 135 1.55 -0.07 21.91
CA VAL A 135 1.01 0.89 20.93
C VAL A 135 1.63 2.26 21.17
N LYS A 136 2.16 2.88 20.14
CA LYS A 136 2.79 4.18 20.20
C LYS A 136 1.94 5.21 19.45
N PRO A 137 1.48 6.27 20.11
CA PRO A 137 0.82 7.37 19.43
C PRO A 137 1.82 8.08 18.52
N LEU A 138 1.42 8.34 17.29
CA LEU A 138 2.23 9.10 16.32
C LEU A 138 1.50 10.40 16.00
N ASP A 139 1.99 11.50 16.57
CA ASP A 139 1.52 12.83 16.26
C ASP A 139 2.60 13.59 15.47
N VAL A 140 2.30 13.79 14.20
CA VAL A 140 3.18 14.58 13.28
C VAL A 140 2.67 15.99 13.06
N GLY A 141 1.67 16.44 13.87
CA GLY A 141 1.09 17.77 13.79
C GLY A 141 0.07 17.93 12.65
N ILE A 142 -0.52 16.85 12.16
CA ILE A 142 -1.61 16.91 11.18
C ILE A 142 -2.93 17.11 11.94
N PRO A 143 -3.72 18.15 11.61
CA PRO A 143 -5.02 18.36 12.25
C PRO A 143 -5.94 17.16 12.01
N SER A 144 -6.79 16.85 13.00
CA SER A 144 -7.78 15.77 12.94
C SER A 144 -9.21 16.24 13.16
N GLU A 145 -9.44 17.55 13.03
CA GLU A 145 -10.77 18.11 13.15
C GLU A 145 -11.64 17.75 11.94
N SER A 146 -12.94 17.72 12.14
CA SER A 146 -13.90 17.51 11.06
C SER A 146 -14.60 18.81 10.74
N PHE A 147 -14.77 19.11 9.46
CA PHE A 147 -15.48 20.27 8.97
C PHE A 147 -16.53 19.88 7.95
N GLU A 148 -17.52 20.74 7.76
CA GLU A 148 -18.66 20.48 6.88
C GLU A 148 -18.60 21.38 5.63
N ILE A 149 -18.69 20.77 4.45
CA ILE A 149 -18.82 21.48 3.17
C ILE A 149 -20.07 20.98 2.45
N GLY A 150 -21.06 21.86 2.28
CA GLY A 150 -22.28 21.52 1.54
C GLY A 150 -23.11 20.39 2.14
N GLY A 151 -23.04 20.19 3.46
CA GLY A 151 -23.72 19.09 4.17
C GLY A 151 -22.89 17.80 4.27
N VAL A 152 -21.69 17.76 3.66
CA VAL A 152 -20.78 16.61 3.71
C VAL A 152 -19.75 16.83 4.82
N LEU A 153 -19.64 15.88 5.75
CA LEU A 153 -18.68 15.92 6.83
C LEU A 153 -17.33 15.34 6.35
N LEU A 154 -16.28 16.13 6.42
CA LEU A 154 -14.94 15.73 5.98
C LEU A 154 -13.95 15.80 7.14
N ASN A 155 -13.14 14.76 7.31
CA ASN A 155 -12.06 14.77 8.28
C ASN A 155 -10.80 15.38 7.65
N GLU A 156 -10.21 16.38 8.30
CA GLU A 156 -9.00 17.06 7.81
C GLU A 156 -7.83 16.09 7.64
N PHE A 157 -7.65 15.19 8.59
CA PHE A 157 -6.57 14.19 8.51
C PHE A 157 -6.67 13.34 7.24
N ASP A 158 -7.88 12.83 6.91
CA ASP A 158 -8.06 11.99 5.73
C ASP A 158 -7.77 12.77 4.43
N LEU A 159 -8.09 14.08 4.39
CA LEU A 159 -7.75 14.96 3.27
C LEU A 159 -6.23 15.16 3.13
N TYR A 160 -5.52 15.48 4.25
CA TYR A 160 -4.07 15.61 4.23
C TYR A 160 -3.39 14.29 3.84
N ALA A 161 -3.87 13.17 4.37
CA ALA A 161 -3.37 11.85 4.03
C ALA A 161 -3.55 11.55 2.54
N ALA A 162 -4.74 11.77 1.99
CA ALA A 162 -5.01 11.55 0.58
C ALA A 162 -4.24 12.53 -0.32
N ALA A 163 -4.13 13.81 0.06
CA ALA A 163 -3.37 14.81 -0.69
C ALA A 163 -1.89 14.44 -0.76
N SER A 164 -1.28 14.11 0.39
CA SER A 164 0.14 13.70 0.45
C SER A 164 0.39 12.36 -0.26
N GLY A 165 -0.52 11.38 -0.11
CA GLY A 165 -0.48 10.13 -0.84
C GLY A 165 -0.59 10.33 -2.35
N SER A 166 -1.56 11.13 -2.82
CA SER A 166 -1.72 11.46 -4.23
C SER A 166 -0.52 12.21 -4.81
N ALA A 167 0.03 13.17 -4.06
CA ALA A 167 1.23 13.90 -4.46
C ALA A 167 2.43 12.95 -4.60
N LEU A 168 2.64 12.05 -3.64
CA LEU A 168 3.72 11.07 -3.71
C LEU A 168 3.55 10.12 -4.90
N VAL A 169 2.33 9.62 -5.11
CA VAL A 169 2.01 8.76 -6.27
C VAL A 169 2.31 9.48 -7.58
N ALA A 170 1.89 10.75 -7.72
CA ALA A 170 2.15 11.56 -8.91
C ALA A 170 3.66 11.77 -9.12
N VAL A 171 4.39 12.13 -8.06
CA VAL A 171 5.85 12.31 -8.11
C VAL A 171 6.54 11.01 -8.54
N LEU A 172 6.16 9.87 -7.99
CA LEU A 172 6.74 8.58 -8.34
C LEU A 172 6.38 8.17 -9.78
N ALA A 173 5.14 8.40 -10.21
CA ALA A 173 4.72 8.14 -11.58
C ALA A 173 5.56 8.95 -12.58
N VAL A 174 5.74 10.24 -12.33
CA VAL A 174 6.59 11.12 -13.14
C VAL A 174 8.06 10.66 -13.08
N PHE A 175 8.58 10.38 -11.87
CA PHE A 175 9.94 9.91 -11.69
C PHE A 175 10.23 8.64 -12.52
N PHE A 176 9.40 7.61 -12.38
CA PHE A 176 9.59 6.36 -13.11
C PHE A 176 9.26 6.45 -14.60
N HIS A 177 8.44 7.42 -15.02
CA HIS A 177 8.13 7.59 -16.45
C HIS A 177 9.23 8.35 -17.20
N TYR A 178 9.76 9.42 -16.62
CA TYR A 178 10.64 10.37 -17.35
C TYR A 178 12.12 10.24 -17.02
N THR A 179 12.51 9.51 -15.95
CA THR A 179 13.92 9.42 -15.57
C THR A 179 14.66 8.25 -16.24
N ARG A 180 15.99 8.34 -16.30
CA ARG A 180 16.85 7.24 -16.75
C ARG A 180 16.73 6.01 -15.86
N ILE A 181 16.48 6.23 -14.55
CA ILE A 181 16.25 5.14 -13.59
C ILE A 181 14.96 4.41 -13.92
N GLY A 182 13.89 5.13 -14.23
CA GLY A 182 12.63 4.53 -14.65
C GLY A 182 12.74 3.75 -15.97
N MET A 183 13.53 4.24 -16.95
CA MET A 183 13.84 3.48 -18.17
C MET A 183 14.61 2.20 -17.86
N ALA A 184 15.63 2.28 -17.01
CA ALA A 184 16.42 1.12 -16.60
C ALA A 184 15.55 0.11 -15.83
N LEU A 185 14.64 0.58 -14.97
CA LEU A 185 13.68 -0.29 -14.27
C LEU A 185 12.79 -1.05 -15.26
N ARG A 186 12.25 -0.38 -16.29
CA ARG A 186 11.43 -1.06 -17.30
C ARG A 186 12.24 -2.09 -18.08
N ALA A 187 13.46 -1.76 -18.48
CA ALA A 187 14.34 -2.72 -19.17
C ALA A 187 14.65 -3.94 -18.31
N VAL A 188 14.88 -3.75 -16.99
CA VAL A 188 15.09 -4.84 -16.05
C VAL A 188 13.80 -5.66 -15.85
N ALA A 189 12.63 -5.01 -15.83
CA ALA A 189 11.33 -5.66 -15.72
C ALA A 189 11.01 -6.53 -16.94
N ASP A 190 11.40 -6.10 -18.12
CA ASP A 190 11.16 -6.83 -19.37
C ASP A 190 12.07 -8.06 -19.50
N ASP A 191 13.38 -7.90 -19.29
CA ASP A 191 14.35 -9.00 -19.33
C ASP A 191 15.62 -8.65 -18.52
N HIS A 192 15.85 -9.37 -17.43
CA HIS A 192 17.01 -9.20 -16.56
C HIS A 192 18.34 -9.50 -17.29
N GLN A 193 18.37 -10.51 -18.15
CA GLN A 193 19.60 -10.90 -18.87
C GLN A 193 19.92 -9.91 -19.99
N ALA A 194 18.91 -9.48 -20.71
CA ALA A 194 19.06 -8.44 -21.73
C ALA A 194 19.53 -7.12 -21.11
N ALA A 195 18.96 -6.71 -19.97
CA ALA A 195 19.37 -5.51 -19.24
C ALA A 195 20.83 -5.56 -18.80
N LEU A 196 21.29 -6.71 -18.27
CA LEU A 196 22.70 -6.92 -17.93
C LEU A 196 23.63 -6.85 -19.15
N SER A 197 23.21 -7.38 -20.30
CA SER A 197 24.04 -7.40 -21.52
C SER A 197 24.27 -6.00 -22.09
N VAL A 198 23.34 -5.05 -21.88
CA VAL A 198 23.49 -3.64 -22.24
C VAL A 198 24.12 -2.79 -21.13
N GLY A 199 24.59 -3.43 -20.03
CA GLY A 199 25.33 -2.77 -18.96
C GLY A 199 24.47 -2.10 -17.86
N ILE A 200 23.18 -2.44 -17.75
CA ILE A 200 22.33 -1.94 -16.65
C ILE A 200 22.59 -2.78 -15.38
N PRO A 201 23.13 -2.17 -14.29
CA PRO A 201 23.48 -2.92 -13.10
C PRO A 201 22.22 -3.23 -12.26
N LEU A 202 21.77 -4.47 -12.20
CA LEU A 202 20.62 -4.93 -11.39
C LEU A 202 20.72 -4.48 -9.93
N LYS A 203 21.91 -4.57 -9.33
CA LYS A 203 22.18 -4.13 -7.96
C LYS A 203 21.68 -2.71 -7.69
N THR A 204 22.06 -1.77 -8.55
CA THR A 204 21.71 -0.36 -8.37
C THR A 204 20.20 -0.15 -8.51
N ILE A 205 19.58 -0.80 -9.48
CA ILE A 205 18.13 -0.71 -9.69
C ILE A 205 17.38 -1.27 -8.48
N TRP A 206 17.78 -2.42 -7.96
CA TRP A 206 17.14 -3.02 -6.79
C TRP A 206 17.30 -2.17 -5.53
N ILE A 207 18.49 -1.61 -5.25
CA ILE A 207 18.66 -0.70 -4.11
C ILE A 207 17.74 0.52 -4.24
N ILE A 208 17.65 1.13 -5.43
CA ILE A 208 16.79 2.30 -5.65
C ILE A 208 15.33 1.93 -5.44
N VAL A 209 14.87 0.84 -6.04
CA VAL A 209 13.47 0.40 -5.95
C VAL A 209 13.07 0.07 -4.51
N TRP A 210 13.91 -0.68 -3.79
CA TRP A 210 13.66 -1.01 -2.39
C TRP A 210 13.73 0.22 -1.48
N SER A 211 14.61 1.19 -1.78
CA SER A 211 14.67 2.48 -1.08
C SER A 211 13.40 3.29 -1.29
N VAL A 212 12.91 3.36 -2.54
CA VAL A 212 11.65 4.05 -2.87
C VAL A 212 10.46 3.33 -2.23
N ALA A 213 10.40 2.00 -2.28
CA ALA A 213 9.35 1.23 -1.62
C ALA A 213 9.39 1.41 -0.09
N GLY A 214 10.58 1.52 0.50
CA GLY A 214 10.77 1.87 1.91
C GLY A 214 10.30 3.28 2.24
N PHE A 215 10.57 4.26 1.38
CA PHE A 215 10.05 5.62 1.53
C PHE A 215 8.53 5.68 1.42
N VAL A 216 7.95 4.98 0.44
CA VAL A 216 6.49 4.80 0.32
C VAL A 216 5.92 4.15 1.58
N GLY A 217 6.62 3.13 2.10
CA GLY A 217 6.27 2.48 3.37
C GLY A 217 6.31 3.45 4.56
N LEU A 218 7.29 4.36 4.62
CA LEU A 218 7.35 5.39 5.65
C LEU A 218 6.15 6.34 5.59
N VAL A 219 5.80 6.84 4.40
CA VAL A 219 4.64 7.73 4.24
C VAL A 219 3.34 6.99 4.59
N ALA A 220 3.15 5.76 4.13
CA ALA A 220 2.01 4.94 4.51
C ALA A 220 1.98 4.67 6.03
N GLY A 221 3.12 4.38 6.63
CA GLY A 221 3.28 4.17 8.07
C GLY A 221 2.94 5.39 8.90
N ILE A 222 3.27 6.59 8.43
CA ILE A 222 2.86 7.85 9.05
C ILE A 222 1.34 7.99 9.00
N MET A 223 0.72 7.81 7.83
CA MET A 223 -0.72 7.97 7.67
C MET A 223 -1.52 7.00 8.53
N TRP A 224 -1.21 5.72 8.44
CA TRP A 224 -1.91 4.71 9.23
C TRP A 224 -1.53 4.74 10.72
N GLY A 225 -0.25 5.03 11.04
CA GLY A 225 0.23 5.17 12.41
C GLY A 225 -0.36 6.36 13.14
N SER A 226 -0.58 7.49 12.46
CA SER A 226 -1.25 8.65 13.06
C SER A 226 -2.75 8.40 13.28
N LYS A 227 -3.39 7.59 12.43
CA LYS A 227 -4.83 7.27 12.53
C LYS A 227 -5.14 6.24 13.62
N SER A 228 -4.32 5.20 13.76
CA SER A 228 -4.60 4.04 14.64
C SER A 228 -3.52 3.75 15.69
N GLY A 229 -2.50 4.60 15.76
CA GLY A 229 -1.29 4.32 16.51
C GLY A 229 -0.34 3.35 15.78
N VAL A 230 0.95 3.46 16.07
CA VAL A 230 1.97 2.54 15.57
C VAL A 230 1.98 1.31 16.45
N GLN A 231 1.53 0.19 15.92
CA GLN A 231 1.43 -1.11 16.60
C GLN A 231 1.70 -2.23 15.60
N PHE A 232 1.98 -3.45 16.09
CA PHE A 232 2.37 -4.55 15.20
C PHE A 232 1.29 -4.96 14.18
N SER A 233 0.00 -4.76 14.50
CA SER A 233 -1.08 -4.96 13.53
C SER A 233 -1.00 -4.02 12.30
N LEU A 234 -0.19 -2.97 12.35
CA LEU A 234 0.04 -2.08 11.21
C LEU A 234 0.67 -2.83 10.02
N SER A 235 1.45 -3.88 10.27
CA SER A 235 1.99 -4.72 9.19
C SER A 235 0.91 -5.41 8.36
N LEU A 236 -0.26 -5.67 8.95
CA LEU A 236 -1.40 -6.29 8.29
C LEU A 236 -2.07 -5.40 7.22
N ILE A 237 -1.74 -4.09 7.21
CA ILE A 237 -2.24 -3.19 6.16
C ILE A 237 -1.82 -3.66 4.76
N ALA A 238 -0.71 -4.38 4.65
CA ALA A 238 -0.28 -5.01 3.43
C ALA A 238 -1.34 -5.98 2.87
N LEU A 239 -2.04 -6.70 3.75
CA LEU A 239 -3.10 -7.61 3.34
C LEU A 239 -4.28 -6.84 2.71
N LYS A 240 -4.62 -5.66 3.23
CA LYS A 240 -5.65 -4.80 2.61
C LYS A 240 -5.22 -4.22 1.26
N ALA A 241 -3.92 -4.12 1.00
CA ALA A 241 -3.40 -3.72 -0.31
C ALA A 241 -3.39 -4.87 -1.36
N LEU A 242 -3.49 -6.14 -0.94
CA LEU A 242 -3.52 -7.28 -1.87
C LEU A 242 -4.70 -7.25 -2.84
N PRO A 243 -5.95 -7.04 -2.42
CA PRO A 243 -7.09 -6.90 -3.32
C PRO A 243 -6.89 -5.77 -4.34
N VAL A 244 -6.23 -4.68 -3.94
CA VAL A 244 -5.88 -3.56 -4.82
C VAL A 244 -4.96 -4.02 -5.95
N LEU A 245 -3.91 -4.79 -5.61
CA LEU A 245 -2.97 -5.35 -6.59
C LEU A 245 -3.62 -6.35 -7.53
N ILE A 246 -4.45 -7.24 -6.97
CA ILE A 246 -5.18 -8.24 -7.73
C ILE A 246 -6.11 -7.56 -8.75
N LEU A 247 -6.84 -6.57 -8.32
CA LEU A 247 -7.78 -5.83 -9.17
C LEU A 247 -7.05 -4.91 -10.15
N GLY A 248 -6.01 -4.20 -9.69
CA GLY A 248 -5.26 -3.25 -10.50
C GLY A 248 -4.30 -3.90 -11.50
N GLY A 249 -3.70 -5.02 -11.13
CA GLY A 249 -2.59 -5.68 -11.83
C GLY A 249 -1.25 -5.44 -11.14
N PHE A 250 -0.47 -6.52 -10.94
CA PHE A 250 0.76 -6.52 -10.12
C PHE A 250 1.91 -5.67 -10.70
N THR A 251 1.90 -5.38 -11.99
CA THR A 251 2.96 -4.63 -12.69
C THR A 251 2.57 -3.19 -13.01
N SER A 252 1.34 -2.78 -12.70
CA SER A 252 0.77 -1.51 -13.17
C SER A 252 0.63 -0.47 -12.06
N ILE A 253 1.42 0.62 -12.13
CA ILE A 253 1.27 1.78 -11.25
C ILE A 253 -0.13 2.42 -11.38
N PRO A 254 -0.64 2.72 -12.60
CA PRO A 254 -2.02 3.18 -12.75
C PRO A 254 -3.05 2.19 -12.21
N GLY A 255 -2.77 0.89 -12.34
CA GLY A 255 -3.60 -0.18 -11.80
C GLY A 255 -3.71 -0.13 -10.28
N ALA A 256 -2.60 0.08 -9.58
CA ALA A 256 -2.61 0.24 -8.12
C ALA A 256 -3.46 1.44 -7.66
N ILE A 257 -3.43 2.55 -8.42
CA ILE A 257 -4.23 3.75 -8.11
C ILE A 257 -5.71 3.45 -8.31
N VAL A 258 -6.10 3.01 -9.50
CA VAL A 258 -7.51 2.74 -9.83
C VAL A 258 -8.06 1.60 -8.97
N GLY A 259 -7.28 0.54 -8.77
CA GLY A 259 -7.63 -0.57 -7.89
C GLY A 259 -7.87 -0.13 -6.45
N GLY A 260 -7.01 0.74 -5.91
CA GLY A 260 -7.17 1.30 -4.57
C GLY A 260 -8.43 2.14 -4.43
N LEU A 261 -8.73 2.99 -5.40
CA LEU A 261 -9.96 3.80 -5.39
C LEU A 261 -11.21 2.93 -5.43
N ILE A 262 -11.24 1.90 -6.29
CA ILE A 262 -12.37 0.97 -6.39
C ILE A 262 -12.55 0.19 -5.09
N ILE A 263 -11.47 -0.35 -4.54
CA ILE A 263 -11.51 -1.11 -3.27
C ILE A 263 -11.94 -0.20 -2.11
N GLY A 264 -11.34 1.00 -1.99
CA GLY A 264 -11.66 1.91 -0.89
C GLY A 264 -13.12 2.38 -0.91
N VAL A 265 -13.64 2.74 -2.09
CA VAL A 265 -15.05 3.14 -2.24
C VAL A 265 -15.99 1.95 -2.00
N GLY A 266 -15.68 0.81 -2.61
CA GLY A 266 -16.51 -0.39 -2.44
C GLY A 266 -16.55 -0.88 -1.00
N GLU A 267 -15.42 -0.90 -0.31
CA GLU A 267 -15.31 -1.28 1.11
C GLU A 267 -16.15 -0.35 2.00
N LYS A 268 -16.05 0.98 1.82
CA LYS A 268 -16.82 1.95 2.59
C LYS A 268 -18.32 1.87 2.35
N ILE A 269 -18.74 1.74 1.10
CA ILE A 269 -20.15 1.54 0.75
C ILE A 269 -20.67 0.25 1.37
N ALA A 270 -19.92 -0.85 1.24
CA ALA A 270 -20.33 -2.14 1.78
C ALA A 270 -20.45 -2.10 3.32
N GLU A 271 -19.46 -1.54 4.03
CA GLU A 271 -19.46 -1.46 5.48
C GLU A 271 -20.63 -0.63 6.01
N ILE A 272 -20.91 0.51 5.38
CA ILE A 272 -21.93 1.44 5.87
C ILE A 272 -23.34 0.92 5.58
N TYR A 273 -23.61 0.42 4.39
CA TYR A 273 -24.96 0.04 3.99
C TYR A 273 -25.30 -1.43 4.24
N TRP A 274 -24.33 -2.35 4.19
CA TRP A 274 -24.56 -3.77 4.47
C TRP A 274 -24.02 -4.20 5.85
N GLY A 275 -23.03 -3.49 6.40
CA GLY A 275 -22.45 -3.81 7.71
C GLY A 275 -23.49 -4.01 8.81
N PRO A 276 -24.42 -3.06 9.05
CA PRO A 276 -25.45 -3.19 10.06
C PRO A 276 -26.39 -4.39 9.89
N LEU A 277 -26.56 -4.86 8.63
CA LEU A 277 -27.47 -5.96 8.31
C LEU A 277 -26.87 -7.35 8.59
N ILE A 278 -25.54 -7.49 8.51
CA ILE A 278 -24.84 -8.79 8.64
C ILE A 278 -23.83 -8.82 9.78
N GLY A 279 -23.90 -7.86 10.72
CA GLY A 279 -23.10 -7.87 11.95
C GLY A 279 -21.81 -7.06 11.92
N GLY A 280 -21.57 -6.26 10.87
CA GLY A 280 -20.38 -5.40 10.74
C GLY A 280 -19.11 -6.11 10.27
N ALA A 281 -18.00 -5.40 10.24
CA ALA A 281 -16.67 -5.87 9.82
C ALA A 281 -16.61 -6.42 8.38
N ILE A 282 -17.50 -5.98 7.51
CA ILE A 282 -17.50 -6.33 6.08
C ILE A 282 -16.23 -5.81 5.41
N GLU A 283 -15.74 -4.66 5.83
CA GLU A 283 -14.53 -4.05 5.30
C GLU A 283 -13.31 -4.99 5.29
N ASN A 284 -13.27 -6.00 6.15
CA ASN A 284 -12.14 -6.91 6.22
C ASN A 284 -12.12 -7.97 5.12
N TRP A 285 -13.28 -8.39 4.62
CA TRP A 285 -13.39 -9.47 3.63
C TRP A 285 -13.98 -9.01 2.28
N PHE A 286 -14.75 -7.92 2.26
CA PHE A 286 -15.42 -7.42 1.04
C PHE A 286 -14.43 -7.12 -0.08
N ALA A 287 -13.30 -6.50 0.24
CA ALA A 287 -12.24 -6.19 -0.71
C ALA A 287 -11.73 -7.45 -1.43
N TYR A 288 -11.57 -8.55 -0.68
CA TYR A 288 -11.16 -9.84 -1.25
C TYR A 288 -12.25 -10.47 -2.11
N MET A 289 -13.52 -10.39 -1.67
CA MET A 289 -14.66 -10.88 -2.45
C MET A 289 -14.76 -10.12 -3.77
N LEU A 290 -14.61 -8.79 -3.74
CA LEU A 290 -14.64 -7.96 -4.94
C LEU A 290 -13.49 -8.33 -5.88
N ALA A 291 -12.27 -8.49 -5.35
CA ALA A 291 -11.10 -8.89 -6.13
C ALA A 291 -11.28 -10.29 -6.74
N LEU A 292 -11.80 -11.27 -5.98
CA LEU A 292 -12.08 -12.61 -6.47
C LEU A 292 -13.15 -12.60 -7.56
N ALA A 293 -14.25 -11.88 -7.36
CA ALA A 293 -15.28 -11.72 -8.37
C ALA A 293 -14.71 -11.13 -9.67
N PHE A 294 -13.83 -10.15 -9.54
CA PHE A 294 -13.18 -9.51 -10.68
C PHE A 294 -12.25 -10.49 -11.43
N LEU A 295 -11.46 -11.31 -10.71
CA LEU A 295 -10.57 -12.32 -11.30
C LEU A 295 -11.31 -13.36 -12.14
N LEU A 296 -12.57 -13.67 -11.83
CA LEU A 296 -13.38 -14.60 -12.64
C LEU A 296 -13.60 -14.07 -14.07
N PHE A 297 -13.63 -12.74 -14.25
CA PHE A 297 -13.83 -12.11 -15.54
C PHE A 297 -12.53 -11.64 -16.19
N ARG A 298 -11.56 -11.17 -15.38
CA ARG A 298 -10.28 -10.64 -15.83
C ARG A 298 -9.12 -11.08 -14.93
N PRO A 299 -8.55 -12.27 -15.17
CA PRO A 299 -7.49 -12.83 -14.32
C PRO A 299 -6.18 -12.01 -14.31
N GLN A 300 -6.00 -11.12 -15.29
CA GLN A 300 -4.82 -10.25 -15.39
C GLN A 300 -4.97 -8.92 -14.64
N GLY A 301 -6.12 -8.65 -14.04
CA GLY A 301 -6.44 -7.35 -13.47
C GLY A 301 -6.87 -6.32 -14.53
N LEU A 302 -7.13 -5.07 -14.09
CA LEU A 302 -7.57 -3.97 -14.98
C LEU A 302 -6.50 -3.57 -15.99
N PHE A 303 -5.25 -3.51 -15.54
CA PHE A 303 -4.10 -2.99 -16.29
C PHE A 303 -2.92 -3.98 -16.33
N GLY A 304 -3.17 -5.26 -16.04
CA GLY A 304 -2.15 -6.30 -16.13
C GLY A 304 -1.76 -6.62 -17.58
N GLU A 305 -0.53 -7.07 -17.76
CA GLU A 305 0.00 -7.47 -19.06
C GLU A 305 -0.65 -8.78 -19.52
N ARG A 306 -0.96 -8.88 -20.81
CA ARG A 306 -1.49 -10.12 -21.39
C ARG A 306 -0.35 -11.13 -21.48
N ILE A 307 -0.50 -12.27 -20.82
CA ILE A 307 0.42 -13.39 -20.99
C ILE A 307 0.17 -13.96 -22.38
N ILE A 308 1.13 -13.73 -23.27
CA ILE A 308 1.13 -14.34 -24.61
C ILE A 308 1.88 -15.66 -24.45
N GLU A 309 1.17 -16.75 -24.27
CA GLU A 309 1.75 -18.08 -24.41
C GLU A 309 2.13 -18.27 -25.88
N ARG A 310 3.44 -18.27 -26.16
CA ARG A 310 3.94 -18.73 -27.45
C ARG A 310 3.89 -20.25 -27.40
N VAL A 311 2.89 -20.83 -28.04
CA VAL A 311 2.81 -22.26 -28.35
C VAL A 311 3.86 -22.60 -29.40
#